data_8917139cf1dd08dd02ab42a3736a22cc
#
_entry.id   8917139cf1dd08dd02ab42a3736a22cc
#
_cell.length_a   1.000
_cell.length_b   1.000
_cell.length_c   1.000
_cell.angle_alpha   90.00
_cell.angle_beta   90.00
_cell.angle_gamma   90.00
#
_symmetry.space_group_name_H-M   'P 1'
#
loop_
_entity.id
_entity.type
_entity.pdbx_description
1 polymer ?
#
loop_
_entity_poly.entity_id
_entity_poly.type
_entity_poly.pdbx_seq_one_letter_code
_entity_poly.pdbx_strand_id
1 'polypeptide(L)'
;MVEETILFYDTYAILEIIRGNANYKNYLKNIGIVTTKLNLMELYYRLYILHGLEPAEFYYQKYKPFVMEVEDSTIKKAVIFKAENRKKDLSYVDCIGYVIAKENKIKFLTGDIQ
;
A
#
# COMPACT_ATOMS: atom_id res chain seq x y z
N MET A 1 -4.15 -22.48 16.89
CA MET A 1 -4.81 -21.45 16.10
C MET A 1 -3.76 -20.46 15.61
N VAL A 2 -3.70 -20.29 14.31
CA VAL A 2 -2.73 -19.35 13.70
C VAL A 2 -3.38 -17.98 13.64
N GLU A 3 -2.75 -16.99 14.27
CA GLU A 3 -3.23 -15.62 14.19
C GLU A 3 -2.92 -15.05 12.81
N GLU A 4 -3.89 -14.40 12.21
CA GLU A 4 -3.71 -13.71 10.95
C GLU A 4 -2.96 -12.40 11.20
N THR A 5 -1.87 -12.21 10.48
CA THR A 5 -1.12 -10.95 10.53
C THR A 5 -1.69 -10.00 9.48
N ILE A 6 -2.04 -8.80 9.92
CA ILE A 6 -2.57 -7.78 9.00
C ILE A 6 -1.47 -6.76 8.72
N LEU A 7 -1.23 -6.51 7.44
CA LEU A 7 -0.21 -5.55 6.99
C LEU A 7 -0.83 -4.52 6.07
N PHE A 8 -0.36 -3.29 6.16
CA PHE A 8 -0.68 -2.27 5.17
C PHE A 8 0.28 -2.41 4.00
N TYR A 9 -0.25 -2.60 2.80
CA TYR A 9 0.54 -2.74 1.57
C TYR A 9 0.52 -1.40 0.82
N ASP A 10 1.71 -0.78 0.70
CA ASP A 10 1.82 0.38 -0.17
C ASP A 10 1.92 -0.09 -1.64
N THR A 11 1.93 0.87 -2.54
CA THR A 11 1.96 0.58 -3.98
C THR A 11 3.17 -0.27 -4.36
N TYR A 12 4.35 0.04 -3.80
CA TYR A 12 5.56 -0.69 -4.12
C TYR A 12 5.52 -2.13 -3.63
N ALA A 13 4.94 -2.36 -2.45
CA ALA A 13 4.81 -3.72 -1.94
C ALA A 13 3.95 -4.56 -2.88
N ILE A 14 2.84 -4.01 -3.34
CA ILE A 14 1.95 -4.72 -4.28
C ILE A 14 2.69 -5.02 -5.58
N LEU A 15 3.42 -4.03 -6.12
CA LEU A 15 4.18 -4.22 -7.36
C LEU A 15 5.23 -5.31 -7.22
N GLU A 16 5.93 -5.35 -6.09
CA GLU A 16 6.96 -6.36 -5.86
C GLU A 16 6.36 -7.76 -5.74
N ILE A 17 5.19 -7.88 -5.13
CA ILE A 17 4.48 -9.15 -5.06
C ILE A 17 4.05 -9.60 -6.46
N ILE A 18 3.52 -8.69 -7.27
CA ILE A 18 3.12 -8.99 -8.64
C ILE A 18 4.33 -9.46 -9.45
N ARG A 19 5.49 -8.86 -9.25
CA ARG A 19 6.73 -9.24 -9.92
C ARG A 19 7.29 -10.59 -9.46
N GLY A 20 6.73 -11.14 -8.39
CA GLY A 20 7.19 -12.42 -7.84
C GLY A 20 8.48 -12.32 -7.05
N ASN A 21 8.75 -11.18 -6.42
CA ASN A 21 9.94 -10.99 -5.62
C ASN A 21 9.95 -11.98 -4.45
N ALA A 22 10.99 -12.80 -4.37
CA ALA A 22 11.10 -13.87 -3.38
C ALA A 22 11.09 -13.35 -1.94
N ASN A 23 11.55 -12.12 -1.71
CA ASN A 23 11.54 -11.52 -0.37
C ASN A 23 10.14 -11.34 0.20
N TYR A 24 9.12 -11.40 -0.64
CA TYR A 24 7.72 -11.22 -0.22
C TYR A 24 6.96 -12.52 -0.10
N LYS A 25 7.57 -13.67 -0.42
CA LYS A 25 6.88 -14.96 -0.37
C LYS A 25 6.32 -15.27 1.02
N ASN A 26 7.07 -14.96 2.06
CA ASN A 26 6.65 -15.23 3.43
C ASN A 26 5.45 -14.37 3.85
N TYR A 27 5.18 -13.29 3.13
CA TYR A 27 4.06 -12.41 3.42
C TYR A 27 2.77 -12.82 2.70
N LEU A 28 2.80 -13.95 1.97
CA LEU A 28 1.63 -14.45 1.24
C LEU A 28 0.82 -15.48 2.03
N LYS A 29 1.32 -15.89 3.20
CA LYS A 29 0.66 -16.91 4.03
C LYS A 29 0.07 -16.27 5.28
N ASN A 30 -1.22 -16.53 5.52
CA ASN A 30 -1.90 -16.08 6.73
C ASN A 30 -1.79 -14.58 6.96
N ILE A 31 -1.87 -13.80 5.89
CA ILE A 31 -1.73 -12.36 5.97
C ILE A 31 -2.97 -11.68 5.44
N GLY A 32 -3.53 -10.81 6.27
CA GLY A 32 -4.57 -9.89 5.85
C GLY A 32 -3.93 -8.68 5.19
N ILE A 33 -4.49 -8.26 4.07
CA ILE A 33 -3.99 -7.12 3.29
C ILE A 33 -4.92 -5.94 3.50
N VAL A 34 -4.33 -4.78 3.76
CA VAL A 34 -5.04 -3.52 3.80
C VAL A 34 -4.29 -2.54 2.91
N THR A 35 -5.02 -1.78 2.11
CA THR A 35 -4.43 -0.74 1.28
C THR A 35 -5.46 0.39 1.12
N THR A 36 -5.21 1.35 0.24
CA THR A 36 -6.18 2.42 -0.03
C THR A 36 -6.45 2.52 -1.53
N LYS A 37 -7.55 3.19 -1.85
CA LYS A 37 -7.88 3.46 -3.24
C LYS A 37 -6.81 4.31 -3.93
N LEU A 38 -6.14 5.17 -3.17
CA LEU A 38 -5.06 5.99 -3.70
C LEU A 38 -3.85 5.14 -4.10
N ASN A 39 -3.56 4.10 -3.31
CA ASN A 39 -2.52 3.14 -3.69
C ASN A 39 -2.92 2.38 -4.95
N LEU A 40 -4.21 2.04 -5.09
CA LEU A 40 -4.69 1.39 -6.30
C LEU A 40 -4.60 2.30 -7.52
N MET A 41 -4.82 3.60 -7.33
CA MET A 41 -4.64 4.58 -8.41
C MET A 41 -3.19 4.56 -8.92
N GLU A 42 -2.22 4.60 -8.00
CA GLU A 42 -0.81 4.53 -8.36
C GLU A 42 -0.45 3.21 -9.00
N LEU A 43 -0.98 2.11 -8.47
CA LEU A 43 -0.77 0.77 -9.01
C LEU A 43 -1.28 0.68 -10.45
N TYR A 44 -2.48 1.18 -10.68
CA TYR A 44 -3.10 1.18 -12.00
C TYR A 44 -2.23 1.96 -13.00
N TYR A 45 -1.77 3.14 -12.59
CA TYR A 45 -0.90 3.97 -13.43
C TYR A 45 0.37 3.22 -13.80
N ARG A 46 1.06 2.65 -12.81
CA ARG A 46 2.32 1.93 -13.04
C ARG A 46 2.15 0.72 -13.94
N LEU A 47 1.11 -0.07 -13.69
CA LEU A 47 0.85 -1.26 -14.50
C LEU A 47 0.44 -0.89 -15.91
N TYR A 48 -0.35 0.17 -16.06
CA TYR A 48 -0.75 0.64 -17.37
C TYR A 48 0.46 1.05 -18.21
N ILE A 49 1.37 1.81 -17.63
CA ILE A 49 2.58 2.25 -18.33
C ILE A 49 3.48 1.07 -18.71
N LEU A 50 3.63 0.11 -17.80
CA LEU A 50 4.57 -1.00 -18.00
C LEU A 50 3.98 -2.16 -18.82
N HIS A 51 2.70 -2.43 -18.69
CA HIS A 51 2.10 -3.66 -19.22
C HIS A 51 0.77 -3.45 -19.96
N GLY A 52 0.22 -2.23 -19.96
CA GLY A 52 -1.02 -1.94 -20.65
C GLY A 52 -2.27 -2.10 -19.80
N LEU A 53 -3.41 -1.94 -20.46
CA LEU A 53 -4.71 -1.86 -19.80
C LEU A 53 -5.13 -3.15 -19.09
N GLU A 54 -4.94 -4.30 -19.73
CA GLU A 54 -5.43 -5.56 -19.17
C GLU A 54 -4.83 -5.90 -17.81
N PRO A 55 -3.49 -5.88 -17.63
CA PRO A 55 -2.92 -6.11 -16.31
C PRO A 55 -3.33 -5.05 -15.29
N ALA A 56 -3.41 -3.79 -15.71
CA ALA A 56 -3.83 -2.71 -14.82
C ALA A 56 -5.24 -2.98 -14.27
N GLU A 57 -6.18 -3.33 -15.14
CA GLU A 57 -7.55 -3.66 -14.74
C GLU A 57 -7.60 -4.90 -13.86
N PHE A 58 -6.86 -5.94 -14.23
CA PHE A 58 -6.87 -7.20 -13.48
C PHE A 58 -6.44 -6.98 -12.03
N TYR A 59 -5.31 -6.31 -11.82
CA TYR A 59 -4.78 -6.14 -10.48
C TYR A 59 -5.55 -5.09 -9.67
N TYR A 60 -6.10 -4.07 -10.33
CA TYR A 60 -6.98 -3.13 -9.64
C TYR A 60 -8.16 -3.86 -9.02
N GLN A 61 -8.83 -4.72 -9.79
CA GLN A 61 -9.98 -5.48 -9.30
C GLN A 61 -9.56 -6.49 -8.23
N LYS A 62 -8.40 -7.10 -8.40
CA LYS A 62 -7.90 -8.10 -7.44
C LYS A 62 -7.70 -7.51 -6.05
N TYR A 63 -7.16 -6.29 -5.97
CA TYR A 63 -6.85 -5.68 -4.68
C TYR A 63 -7.96 -4.77 -4.16
N LYS A 64 -8.95 -4.47 -4.95
CA LYS A 64 -10.06 -3.60 -4.54
C LYS A 64 -10.76 -4.04 -3.24
N PRO A 65 -10.98 -5.35 -2.99
CA PRO A 65 -11.63 -5.77 -1.75
C PRO A 65 -10.86 -5.43 -0.48
N PHE A 66 -9.60 -5.10 -0.58
CA PHE A 66 -8.74 -4.84 0.57
C PHE A 66 -8.58 -3.35 0.90
N VAL A 67 -9.36 -2.50 0.26
CA VAL A 67 -9.24 -1.05 0.40
C VAL A 67 -9.93 -0.58 1.67
N MET A 68 -9.23 0.23 2.47
CA MET A 68 -9.82 0.96 3.58
C MET A 68 -10.21 2.36 3.10
N GLU A 69 -11.25 2.91 3.71
CA GLU A 69 -11.59 4.31 3.48
C GLU A 69 -10.55 5.21 4.13
N VAL A 70 -10.25 6.32 3.47
CA VAL A 70 -9.36 7.34 4.01
C VAL A 70 -10.24 8.44 4.59
N GLU A 71 -10.26 8.55 5.91
CA GLU A 71 -11.07 9.55 6.60
C GLU A 71 -10.40 10.92 6.56
N ASP A 72 -11.19 11.96 6.76
CA ASP A 72 -10.68 13.34 6.78
C ASP A 72 -9.57 13.52 7.81
N SER A 73 -9.75 12.94 9.00
CA SER A 73 -8.74 13.04 10.06
C SER A 73 -7.42 12.41 9.63
N THR A 74 -7.46 11.30 8.90
CA THR A 74 -6.27 10.64 8.39
C THR A 74 -5.57 11.52 7.37
N ILE A 75 -6.32 12.15 6.47
CA ILE A 75 -5.77 13.08 5.48
C ILE A 75 -5.03 14.22 6.17
N LYS A 76 -5.66 14.82 7.18
CA LYS A 76 -5.06 15.95 7.90
C LYS A 76 -3.78 15.54 8.62
N LYS A 77 -3.78 14.39 9.29
CA LYS A 77 -2.59 13.86 9.95
C LYS A 77 -1.47 13.56 8.97
N ALA A 78 -1.82 13.02 7.81
CA ALA A 78 -0.85 12.71 6.77
C ALA A 78 -0.17 13.96 6.22
N VAL A 79 -0.95 15.03 6.03
CA VAL A 79 -0.40 16.30 5.56
C VAL A 79 0.56 16.89 6.58
N ILE A 80 0.20 16.85 7.86
CA ILE A 80 1.08 17.33 8.95
C ILE A 80 2.35 16.48 8.99
N PHE A 81 2.22 15.17 8.91
CA PHE A 81 3.36 14.25 8.89
C PHE A 81 4.31 14.58 7.73
N LYS A 82 3.73 14.79 6.53
CA LYS A 82 4.54 15.14 5.37
C LYS A 82 5.29 16.46 5.58
N ALA A 83 4.62 17.47 6.14
CA ALA A 83 5.24 18.76 6.41
C ALA A 83 6.38 18.65 7.40
N GLU A 84 6.22 17.85 8.45
CA GLU A 84 7.23 17.63 9.47
C GLU A 84 8.42 16.80 8.98
N ASN A 85 8.26 16.10 7.88
CA ASN A 85 9.28 15.23 7.29
C ASN A 85 9.63 15.63 5.86
N ARG A 86 9.60 16.93 5.56
CA ARG A 86 9.82 17.46 4.20
C ARG A 86 11.09 16.97 3.54
N LYS A 87 12.15 16.77 4.32
CA LYS A 87 13.43 16.36 3.77
C LYS A 87 13.44 14.93 3.24
N LYS A 88 12.47 14.13 3.65
CA LYS A 88 12.38 12.73 3.21
C LYS A 88 11.67 12.57 1.87
N ASP A 89 11.08 13.62 1.36
CA ASP A 89 10.40 13.63 0.05
C ASP A 89 9.37 12.50 -0.09
N LEU A 90 8.55 12.32 0.94
CA LEU A 90 7.51 11.30 0.93
C LEU A 90 6.30 11.79 0.13
N SER A 91 5.68 10.91 -0.65
CA SER A 91 4.47 11.26 -1.37
C SER A 91 3.29 11.38 -0.41
N TYR A 92 2.22 12.04 -0.86
CA TYR A 92 0.98 12.10 -0.07
C TYR A 92 0.43 10.70 0.19
N VAL A 93 0.48 9.84 -0.81
CA VAL A 93 -0.04 8.47 -0.68
C VAL A 93 0.76 7.67 0.34
N ASP A 94 2.09 7.82 0.34
CA ASP A 94 2.96 7.20 1.35
C ASP A 94 2.58 7.65 2.75
N CYS A 95 2.38 8.96 2.93
CA CYS A 95 2.04 9.52 4.23
C CYS A 95 0.68 9.03 4.73
N ILE A 96 -0.30 8.94 3.83
CA ILE A 96 -1.63 8.42 4.16
C ILE A 96 -1.52 6.96 4.62
N GLY A 97 -0.79 6.14 3.88
CA GLY A 97 -0.60 4.73 4.23
C GLY A 97 0.09 4.56 5.58
N TYR A 98 1.12 5.37 5.82
CA TYR A 98 1.84 5.32 7.09
C TYR A 98 0.92 5.68 8.26
N VAL A 99 0.12 6.73 8.12
CA VAL A 99 -0.80 7.14 9.17
C VAL A 99 -1.86 6.07 9.44
N ILE A 100 -2.41 5.47 8.38
CA ILE A 100 -3.39 4.38 8.53
C ILE A 100 -2.77 3.22 9.29
N ALA A 101 -1.56 2.81 8.91
CA ALA A 101 -0.89 1.70 9.58
C ALA A 101 -0.68 2.00 11.06
N LYS A 102 -0.24 3.21 11.37
CA LYS A 102 0.01 3.63 12.75
C LYS A 102 -1.29 3.68 13.57
N GLU A 103 -2.36 4.25 12.99
CA GLU A 103 -3.65 4.36 13.69
C GLU A 103 -4.28 3.01 13.98
N ASN A 104 -4.05 2.04 13.09
CA ASN A 104 -4.61 0.70 13.24
C ASN A 104 -3.63 -0.28 13.88
N LYS A 105 -2.46 0.19 14.29
CA LYS A 105 -1.43 -0.62 14.93
C LYS A 105 -1.03 -1.85 14.10
N ILE A 106 -0.91 -1.65 12.80
CA ILE A 106 -0.46 -2.68 11.87
C ILE A 106 0.84 -2.22 11.22
N LYS A 107 1.61 -3.19 10.73
CA LYS A 107 2.88 -2.88 10.09
C LYS A 107 2.65 -2.34 8.68
N PHE A 108 3.51 -1.43 8.30
CA PHE A 108 3.53 -0.84 6.97
C PHE A 108 4.54 -1.61 6.12
N LEU A 109 4.05 -2.26 5.06
CA LEU A 109 4.91 -2.99 4.14
C LEU A 109 5.14 -2.15 2.90
N THR A 110 6.40 -1.90 2.61
CA THR A 110 6.80 -1.12 1.44
C THR A 110 7.75 -1.96 0.57
N GLY A 111 7.83 -1.61 -0.71
CA GLY A 111 8.79 -2.22 -1.61
C GLY A 111 10.22 -1.74 -1.38
N ASP A 112 10.37 -0.66 -0.64
CA ASP A 112 11.69 -0.13 -0.31
C ASP A 112 12.18 -0.78 0.98
N ILE A 113 12.55 -2.03 0.88
CA ILE A 113 13.05 -2.81 2.01
C ILE A 113 14.49 -2.45 2.27
N GLN A 114 14.74 -2.01 3.44
CA GLN A 114 16.10 -1.78 3.88
C GLN A 114 16.43 -2.60 5.09
#